data_41194ceca023f8a98bbe8b72011437e9
#
_entry.id   41194ceca023f8a98bbe8b72011437e9
#
_cell.length_a   1.000
_cell.length_b   1.000
_cell.length_c   1.000
_cell.angle_alpha   90.00
_cell.angle_beta   90.00
_cell.angle_gamma   90.00
#
_symmetry.space_group_name_H-M   'P 1'
#
loop_
_entity.id
_entity.type
_entity.pdbx_description
1 polymer ?
#
loop_
_entity_poly.entity_id
_entity_poly.type
_entity_poly.pdbx_seq_one_letter_code
_entity_poly.pdbx_strand_id
1 'polypeptide(L)'
;MLFGAGIVLFADRAAAKGRRYIPLSLWRNFLLLLIGLLHAWLWEGDILRVYAICAPILLLLRKQKPKSLLMLGGGMFGLAILIGIVTQYTINDSLNKLGGYWIEGVWSDEVGLWFICNIGLRSLGAMLIGVALYRIGFMSGEKDESVYTRTAIWGLGIGIPLATAGVIWQAAADYRT
;
A
#
# COMPACT_ATOMS: atom_id res chain seq x y z
N MET A 1 0.87 -5.52 -2.86
CA MET A 1 -0.09 -6.56 -3.29
C MET A 1 0.43 -7.98 -3.03
N LEU A 2 1.57 -8.41 -3.58
CA LEU A 2 2.11 -9.78 -3.43
C LEU A 2 2.35 -10.18 -1.97
N PHE A 3 2.82 -9.26 -1.14
CA PHE A 3 3.02 -9.54 0.30
C PHE A 3 1.71 -9.90 1.00
N GLY A 4 0.60 -9.20 0.71
CA GLY A 4 -0.72 -9.51 1.26
C GLY A 4 -1.23 -10.88 0.82
N ALA A 5 -1.14 -11.19 -0.47
CA ALA A 5 -1.48 -12.50 -1.01
C ALA A 5 -0.63 -13.61 -0.37
N GLY A 6 0.67 -13.37 -0.19
CA GLY A 6 1.61 -14.30 0.44
C GLY A 6 1.27 -14.63 1.89
N ILE A 7 0.83 -13.65 2.69
CA ILE A 7 0.39 -13.87 4.07
C ILE A 7 -0.82 -14.80 4.10
N VAL A 8 -1.82 -14.55 3.25
CA VAL A 8 -3.04 -15.37 3.22
C VAL A 8 -2.76 -16.75 2.69
N LEU A 9 -1.99 -16.88 1.61
CA LEU A 9 -1.56 -18.17 1.07
C LEU A 9 -0.84 -19.03 2.13
N PHE A 10 0.07 -18.41 2.88
CA PHE A 10 0.77 -19.08 3.96
C PHE A 10 -0.18 -19.54 5.08
N ALA A 11 -1.09 -18.64 5.51
CA ALA A 11 -2.06 -18.93 6.54
C ALA A 11 -3.03 -20.06 6.13
N ASP A 12 -3.49 -20.06 4.87
CA ASP A 12 -4.39 -21.08 4.34
C ASP A 12 -3.69 -22.46 4.21
N ARG A 13 -2.43 -22.48 3.75
CA ARG A 13 -1.62 -23.70 3.70
C ARG A 13 -1.30 -24.25 5.10
N ALA A 14 -1.02 -23.38 6.07
CA ALA A 14 -0.79 -23.82 7.45
C ALA A 14 -2.06 -24.38 8.08
N ALA A 15 -3.21 -23.75 7.84
CA ALA A 15 -4.51 -24.23 8.30
C ALA A 15 -4.88 -25.59 7.67
N ALA A 16 -4.63 -25.78 6.37
CA ALA A 16 -4.85 -27.05 5.67
C ALA A 16 -4.01 -28.22 6.24
N LYS A 17 -2.84 -27.89 6.81
CA LYS A 17 -1.97 -28.87 7.51
C LYS A 17 -2.30 -29.01 9.00
N GLY A 18 -3.43 -28.51 9.49
CA GLY A 18 -3.84 -28.57 10.88
C GLY A 18 -2.95 -27.74 11.86
N ARG A 19 -2.08 -26.87 11.34
CA ARG A 19 -1.20 -26.06 12.18
C ARG A 19 -1.91 -24.77 12.64
N ARG A 20 -1.55 -24.29 13.82
CA ARG A 20 -2.01 -22.98 14.34
C ARG A 20 -1.38 -21.85 13.53
N TYR A 21 -2.06 -21.39 12.48
CA TYR A 21 -1.54 -20.40 11.54
C TYR A 21 -1.39 -18.99 12.16
N ILE A 22 -2.22 -18.63 13.15
CA ILE A 22 -2.19 -17.30 13.78
C ILE A 22 -0.85 -17.05 14.49
N PRO A 23 -0.43 -17.88 15.48
CA PRO A 23 0.83 -17.62 16.19
C PRO A 23 2.03 -17.70 15.23
N LEU A 24 2.00 -18.60 14.25
CA LEU A 24 3.08 -18.73 13.28
C LEU A 24 3.18 -17.50 12.34
N SER A 25 2.04 -16.97 11.90
CA SER A 25 2.00 -15.75 11.09
C SER A 25 2.44 -14.53 11.89
N LEU A 26 1.99 -14.41 13.15
CA LEU A 26 2.39 -13.32 14.04
C LEU A 26 3.88 -13.38 14.36
N TRP A 27 4.44 -14.57 14.59
CA TRP A 27 5.87 -14.75 14.83
C TRP A 27 6.72 -14.29 13.64
N ARG A 28 6.36 -14.74 12.44
CA ARG A 28 7.03 -14.28 11.20
C ARG A 28 6.94 -12.77 11.02
N ASN A 29 5.79 -12.21 11.34
CA ASN A 29 5.55 -10.79 11.24
C ASN A 29 6.32 -9.99 12.29
N PHE A 30 6.46 -10.53 13.50
CA PHE A 30 7.31 -9.97 14.55
C PHE A 30 8.79 -9.95 14.13
N LEU A 31 9.28 -11.03 13.54
CA LEU A 31 10.65 -11.06 12.98
C LEU A 31 10.81 -10.01 11.87
N LEU A 32 9.81 -9.86 10.99
CA LEU A 32 9.82 -8.82 9.96
C LEU A 32 9.87 -7.42 10.57
N LEU A 33 9.14 -7.20 11.68
CA LEU A 33 9.18 -5.93 12.41
C LEU A 33 10.57 -5.65 13.00
N LEU A 34 11.20 -6.64 13.61
CA LEU A 34 12.56 -6.50 14.15
C LEU A 34 13.57 -6.18 13.06
N ILE A 35 13.49 -6.88 11.92
CA ILE A 35 14.35 -6.60 10.75
C ILE A 35 14.07 -5.19 10.23
N GLY A 36 12.80 -4.79 10.13
CA GLY A 36 12.42 -3.45 9.70
C GLY A 36 12.89 -2.35 10.64
N LEU A 37 12.86 -2.59 11.96
CA LEU A 37 13.39 -1.64 12.94
C LEU A 37 14.91 -1.51 12.83
N LEU A 38 15.62 -2.62 12.64
CA LEU A 38 17.07 -2.62 12.44
C LEU A 38 17.44 -1.91 11.12
N HIS A 39 16.72 -2.18 10.05
CA HIS A 39 16.93 -1.56 8.75
C HIS A 39 16.61 -0.06 8.77
N ALA A 40 15.58 0.34 9.51
CA ALA A 40 15.18 1.73 9.68
C ALA A 40 16.23 2.57 10.43
N TRP A 41 17.05 1.94 11.26
CA TRP A 41 18.17 2.61 11.90
C TRP A 41 19.27 2.98 10.88
N LEU A 42 19.36 2.23 9.77
CA LEU A 42 20.31 2.49 8.69
C LEU A 42 19.72 3.40 7.60
N TRP A 43 18.39 3.33 7.39
CA TRP A 43 17.71 4.07 6.34
C TRP A 43 16.25 4.37 6.72
N GLU A 44 15.91 5.66 6.80
CA GLU A 44 14.58 6.13 7.23
C GLU A 44 13.43 5.75 6.29
N GLY A 45 13.71 5.48 5.00
CA GLY A 45 12.72 5.09 3.99
C GLY A 45 12.20 3.65 4.08
N ASP A 46 12.37 2.95 5.22
CA ASP A 46 12.00 1.54 5.35
C ASP A 46 10.49 1.30 5.35
N ILE A 47 10.02 0.46 4.41
CA ILE A 47 8.63 0.05 4.25
C ILE A 47 8.29 -1.24 5.03
N LEU A 48 9.30 -2.00 5.50
CA LEU A 48 9.08 -3.29 6.18
C LEU A 48 8.32 -3.12 7.50
N ARG A 49 8.61 -2.03 8.23
CA ARG A 49 7.88 -1.67 9.47
C ARG A 49 6.39 -1.50 9.20
N VAL A 50 6.07 -0.78 8.12
CA VAL A 50 4.67 -0.53 7.73
C VAL A 50 3.99 -1.85 7.37
N TYR A 51 4.66 -2.71 6.62
CA TYR A 51 4.14 -4.03 6.27
C TYR A 51 3.92 -4.91 7.50
N ALA A 52 4.84 -4.89 8.44
CA ALA A 52 4.73 -5.63 9.68
C ALA A 52 3.53 -5.15 10.53
N ILE A 53 3.26 -3.85 10.57
CA ILE A 53 2.11 -3.29 11.29
C ILE A 53 0.78 -3.60 10.58
N CYS A 54 0.76 -3.57 9.25
CA CYS A 54 -0.45 -3.85 8.46
C CYS A 54 -0.83 -5.34 8.44
N ALA A 55 0.13 -6.26 8.59
CA ALA A 55 -0.10 -7.68 8.44
C ALA A 55 -1.09 -8.30 9.47
N PRO A 56 -1.11 -7.94 10.77
CA PRO A 56 -2.13 -8.41 11.72
C PRO A 56 -3.54 -7.98 11.32
N ILE A 57 -3.71 -6.74 10.84
CA ILE A 57 -5.00 -6.21 10.35
C ILE A 57 -5.47 -7.04 9.16
N LEU A 58 -4.55 -7.35 8.24
CA LEU A 58 -4.84 -8.18 7.08
C LEU A 58 -5.29 -9.60 7.49
N LEU A 59 -4.65 -10.20 8.50
CA LEU A 59 -5.04 -11.51 9.02
C LEU A 59 -6.46 -11.52 9.59
N LEU A 60 -6.90 -10.44 10.23
CA LEU A 60 -8.27 -10.28 10.73
C LEU A 60 -9.27 -10.19 9.57
N LEU A 61 -8.93 -9.42 8.53
CA LEU A 61 -9.79 -9.19 7.36
C LEU A 61 -9.73 -10.30 6.32
N ARG A 62 -8.81 -11.25 6.43
CA ARG A 62 -8.55 -12.28 5.41
C ARG A 62 -9.77 -13.11 5.01
N LYS A 63 -10.75 -13.31 5.92
CA LYS A 63 -11.96 -14.10 5.67
C LYS A 63 -13.07 -13.33 4.95
N GLN A 64 -12.91 -12.03 4.74
CA GLN A 64 -13.89 -11.19 4.06
C GLN A 64 -14.04 -11.56 2.58
N LYS A 65 -15.22 -11.26 2.01
CA LYS A 65 -15.51 -11.50 0.59
C LYS A 65 -14.55 -10.70 -0.30
N PRO A 66 -14.11 -11.23 -1.46
CA PRO A 66 -13.20 -10.51 -2.36
C PRO A 66 -13.69 -9.11 -2.77
N LYS A 67 -14.99 -8.95 -3.01
CA LYS A 67 -15.59 -7.64 -3.32
C LYS A 67 -15.42 -6.64 -2.18
N SER A 68 -15.64 -7.08 -0.92
CA SER A 68 -15.45 -6.23 0.25
C SER A 68 -13.98 -5.81 0.42
N LEU A 69 -13.04 -6.73 0.18
CA LEU A 69 -11.61 -6.43 0.24
C LEU A 69 -11.17 -5.44 -0.85
N LEU A 70 -11.74 -5.56 -2.06
CA LEU A 70 -11.49 -4.59 -3.14
C LEU A 70 -12.05 -3.21 -2.81
N MET A 71 -13.27 -3.15 -2.26
CA MET A 71 -13.88 -1.88 -1.84
C MET A 71 -13.11 -1.21 -0.70
N LEU A 72 -12.73 -1.98 0.32
CA LEU A 72 -11.91 -1.49 1.44
C LEU A 72 -10.53 -1.01 0.94
N GLY A 73 -9.87 -1.81 0.13
CA GLY A 73 -8.56 -1.46 -0.43
C GLY A 73 -8.62 -0.21 -1.31
N GLY A 74 -9.60 -0.13 -2.22
CA GLY A 74 -9.84 1.05 -3.04
C GLY A 74 -10.22 2.29 -2.22
N GLY A 75 -11.07 2.11 -1.21
CA GLY A 75 -11.44 3.18 -0.27
C GLY A 75 -10.25 3.73 0.51
N MET A 76 -9.30 2.87 0.92
CA MET A 76 -8.05 3.31 1.56
C MET A 76 -7.17 4.15 0.62
N PHE A 77 -7.09 3.79 -0.67
CA PHE A 77 -6.41 4.64 -1.65
C PHE A 77 -7.13 5.98 -1.84
N GLY A 78 -8.45 5.98 -1.95
CA GLY A 78 -9.24 7.22 -2.04
C GLY A 78 -9.06 8.11 -0.81
N LEU A 79 -9.05 7.51 0.39
CA LEU A 79 -8.79 8.24 1.64
C LEU A 79 -7.37 8.81 1.69
N ALA A 80 -6.37 8.06 1.24
CA ALA A 80 -5.00 8.56 1.17
C ALA A 80 -4.86 9.76 0.21
N ILE A 81 -5.56 9.73 -0.93
CA ILE A 81 -5.61 10.85 -1.86
C ILE A 81 -6.31 12.06 -1.20
N LEU A 82 -7.46 11.83 -0.56
CA LEU A 82 -8.21 12.90 0.12
C LEU A 82 -7.37 13.56 1.22
N ILE A 83 -6.71 12.77 2.06
CA ILE A 83 -5.81 13.29 3.10
C ILE A 83 -4.68 14.11 2.44
N GLY A 84 -4.08 13.64 1.35
CA GLY A 84 -3.05 14.37 0.62
C GLY A 84 -3.54 15.73 0.12
N ILE A 85 -4.73 15.77 -0.48
CA ILE A 85 -5.35 17.00 -0.96
C ILE A 85 -5.61 17.96 0.21
N VAL A 86 -6.26 17.49 1.28
CA VAL A 86 -6.57 18.31 2.46
C VAL A 86 -5.29 18.88 3.07
N THR A 87 -4.26 18.04 3.25
CA THR A 87 -2.97 18.49 3.80
C THR A 87 -2.34 19.56 2.93
N GLN A 88 -2.35 19.39 1.60
CA GLN A 88 -1.80 20.38 0.66
C GLN A 88 -2.48 21.75 0.76
N TYR A 89 -3.79 21.77 1.00
CA TYR A 89 -4.54 23.04 1.12
C TYR A 89 -4.52 23.64 2.53
N THR A 90 -4.29 22.85 3.58
CA THR A 90 -4.23 23.34 4.97
C THR A 90 -2.86 23.90 5.35
N ILE A 91 -1.79 23.48 4.68
CA ILE A 91 -0.45 24.00 4.91
C ILE A 91 -0.30 25.35 4.17
N ASN A 92 -0.34 26.44 4.93
CA ASN A 92 -0.27 27.81 4.37
C ASN A 92 1.16 28.27 4.04
N ASP A 93 2.17 27.65 4.63
CA ASP A 93 3.56 28.00 4.38
C ASP A 93 4.08 27.27 3.13
N SER A 94 4.61 28.03 2.17
CA SER A 94 5.13 27.46 0.92
C SER A 94 6.31 26.50 1.13
N LEU A 95 7.10 26.69 2.19
CA LEU A 95 8.22 25.82 2.54
C LEU A 95 7.76 24.49 3.16
N ASN A 96 6.60 24.50 3.80
CA ASN A 96 6.03 23.32 4.47
C ASN A 96 5.03 22.54 3.59
N LYS A 97 4.79 22.97 2.34
CA LYS A 97 3.99 22.18 1.41
C LYS A 97 4.61 20.81 1.15
N LEU A 98 3.78 19.83 0.77
CA LEU A 98 4.24 18.45 0.51
C LEU A 98 5.38 18.40 -0.51
N GLY A 99 5.41 19.30 -1.48
CA GLY A 99 6.52 19.45 -2.43
C GLY A 99 7.83 19.86 -1.74
N GLY A 100 7.79 20.77 -0.78
CA GLY A 100 8.95 21.20 -0.01
C GLY A 100 9.61 20.06 0.78
N TYR A 101 8.83 19.12 1.30
CA TYR A 101 9.38 17.91 1.94
C TYR A 101 10.31 17.12 1.00
N TRP A 102 9.90 16.91 -0.25
CA TRP A 102 10.68 16.12 -1.20
C TRP A 102 11.92 16.85 -1.75
N ILE A 103 11.85 18.18 -1.87
CA ILE A 103 12.90 18.99 -2.49
C ILE A 103 13.87 19.54 -1.44
N GLU A 104 13.33 20.09 -0.35
CA GLU A 104 14.09 20.86 0.64
C GLU A 104 14.29 20.08 1.95
N GLY A 105 13.69 18.88 2.08
CA GLY A 105 13.76 18.06 3.28
C GLY A 105 13.08 18.70 4.50
N VAL A 106 12.18 19.65 4.28
CA VAL A 106 11.45 20.35 5.35
C VAL A 106 10.45 19.39 5.98
N TRP A 107 10.58 19.17 7.28
CA TRP A 107 9.70 18.30 8.06
C TRP A 107 8.86 19.14 9.02
N SER A 108 7.54 19.00 8.93
CA SER A 108 6.61 19.51 9.95
C SER A 108 5.76 18.35 10.50
N ASP A 109 5.08 18.57 11.62
CA ASP A 109 4.22 17.57 12.23
C ASP A 109 3.09 17.15 11.29
N GLU A 110 2.54 18.09 10.52
CA GLU A 110 1.48 17.86 9.53
C GLU A 110 2.00 16.99 8.37
N VAL A 111 3.17 17.31 7.84
CA VAL A 111 3.83 16.54 6.78
C VAL A 111 4.16 15.13 7.27
N GLY A 112 4.65 15.01 8.50
CA GLY A 112 4.92 13.73 9.14
C GLY A 112 3.67 12.87 9.31
N LEU A 113 2.58 13.45 9.80
CA LEU A 113 1.30 12.76 9.94
C LEU A 113 0.75 12.32 8.58
N TRP A 114 0.78 13.20 7.58
CA TRP A 114 0.40 12.86 6.21
C TRP A 114 1.21 11.67 5.69
N PHE A 115 2.53 11.70 5.87
CA PHE A 115 3.43 10.66 5.36
C PHE A 115 3.09 9.30 5.96
N ILE A 116 2.95 9.22 7.30
CA ILE A 116 2.61 7.98 8.01
C ILE A 116 1.23 7.47 7.58
N CYS A 117 0.22 8.34 7.55
CA CYS A 117 -1.13 7.96 7.12
C CYS A 117 -1.16 7.51 5.66
N ASN A 118 -0.49 8.24 4.77
CA ASN A 118 -0.47 7.94 3.34
C ASN A 118 0.20 6.59 3.06
N ILE A 119 1.40 6.34 3.61
CA ILE A 119 2.11 5.07 3.44
C ILE A 119 1.30 3.92 4.06
N GLY A 120 0.76 4.09 5.27
CA GLY A 120 -0.03 3.07 5.95
C GLY A 120 -1.28 2.68 5.17
N LEU A 121 -2.08 3.67 4.75
CA LEU A 121 -3.31 3.44 4.00
C LEU A 121 -3.04 2.80 2.63
N ARG A 122 -2.06 3.30 1.88
CA ARG A 122 -1.69 2.72 0.58
C ARG A 122 -1.15 1.30 0.71
N SER A 123 -0.31 1.05 1.72
CA SER A 123 0.25 -0.29 1.96
C SER A 123 -0.84 -1.29 2.32
N LEU A 124 -1.70 -0.96 3.28
CA LEU A 124 -2.80 -1.82 3.68
C LEU A 124 -3.81 -2.00 2.56
N GLY A 125 -4.18 -0.94 1.85
CA GLY A 125 -5.05 -0.99 0.68
C GLY A 125 -4.50 -1.91 -0.41
N ALA A 126 -3.22 -1.77 -0.76
CA ALA A 126 -2.56 -2.64 -1.73
C ALA A 126 -2.52 -4.11 -1.28
N MET A 127 -2.31 -4.37 0.01
CA MET A 127 -2.36 -5.73 0.55
C MET A 127 -3.75 -6.33 0.45
N LEU A 128 -4.81 -5.58 0.81
CA LEU A 128 -6.20 -6.04 0.73
C LEU A 128 -6.61 -6.35 -0.72
N ILE A 129 -6.25 -5.48 -1.66
CA ILE A 129 -6.44 -5.73 -3.10
C ILE A 129 -5.69 -6.99 -3.53
N GLY A 130 -4.45 -7.18 -3.08
CA GLY A 130 -3.67 -8.38 -3.36
C GLY A 130 -4.33 -9.66 -2.87
N VAL A 131 -4.91 -9.66 -1.66
CA VAL A 131 -5.69 -10.79 -1.12
C VAL A 131 -6.93 -11.06 -1.97
N ALA A 132 -7.65 -10.00 -2.36
CA ALA A 132 -8.83 -10.15 -3.20
C ALA A 132 -8.49 -10.76 -4.57
N LEU A 133 -7.44 -10.26 -5.23
CA LEU A 133 -6.94 -10.76 -6.51
C LEU A 133 -6.48 -12.23 -6.42
N TYR A 134 -5.82 -12.59 -5.32
CA TYR A 134 -5.46 -13.98 -5.06
C TYR A 134 -6.71 -14.88 -4.96
N ARG A 135 -7.72 -14.43 -4.18
CA ARG A 135 -8.95 -15.23 -3.96
C ARG A 135 -9.84 -15.40 -5.19
N ILE A 136 -9.83 -14.44 -6.10
CA ILE A 136 -10.58 -14.57 -7.37
C ILE A 136 -9.80 -15.36 -8.45
N GLY A 137 -8.63 -15.91 -8.11
CA GLY A 137 -7.82 -16.71 -9.03
C GLY A 137 -7.01 -15.87 -10.03
N PHE A 138 -6.97 -14.52 -9.87
CA PHE A 138 -6.22 -13.67 -10.78
C PHE A 138 -4.70 -13.83 -10.60
N MET A 139 -4.21 -13.93 -9.34
CA MET A 139 -2.78 -14.10 -9.07
C MET A 139 -2.27 -15.53 -9.22
N SER A 140 -3.18 -16.52 -9.22
CA SER A 140 -2.83 -17.95 -9.41
C SER A 140 -2.86 -18.40 -10.87
N GLY A 141 -3.17 -17.50 -11.80
CA GLY A 141 -3.19 -17.84 -13.23
C GLY A 141 -4.43 -18.62 -13.67
N GLU A 142 -5.51 -18.59 -12.88
CA GLU A 142 -6.73 -19.38 -13.15
C GLU A 142 -7.71 -18.69 -14.11
N LYS A 143 -7.40 -17.46 -14.53
CA LYS A 143 -8.25 -16.70 -15.47
C LYS A 143 -7.81 -16.91 -16.91
N ASP A 144 -8.74 -16.69 -17.85
CA ASP A 144 -8.43 -16.75 -19.26
C ASP A 144 -7.39 -15.68 -19.65
N GLU A 145 -6.56 -16.00 -20.63
CA GLU A 145 -5.52 -15.11 -21.14
C GLU A 145 -6.08 -13.73 -21.58
N SER A 146 -7.29 -13.73 -22.13
CA SER A 146 -8.01 -12.51 -22.53
C SER A 146 -8.24 -11.54 -21.37
N VAL A 147 -8.45 -12.04 -20.14
CA VAL A 147 -8.63 -11.22 -18.94
C VAL A 147 -7.32 -10.50 -18.59
N TYR A 148 -6.20 -11.22 -18.65
CA TYR A 148 -4.87 -10.64 -18.36
C TYR A 148 -4.50 -9.59 -19.41
N THR A 149 -4.66 -9.93 -20.69
CA THR A 149 -4.38 -9.02 -21.80
C THR A 149 -5.22 -7.74 -21.71
N ARG A 150 -6.54 -7.88 -21.49
CA ARG A 150 -7.43 -6.73 -21.31
C ARG A 150 -7.03 -5.88 -20.11
N THR A 151 -6.72 -6.50 -18.98
CA THR A 151 -6.29 -5.79 -17.77
C THR A 151 -4.97 -5.05 -18.00
N ALA A 152 -4.02 -5.66 -18.70
CA ALA A 152 -2.75 -5.01 -19.07
C ALA A 152 -2.97 -3.82 -20.00
N ILE A 153 -3.77 -3.97 -21.06
CA ILE A 153 -4.06 -2.90 -22.01
C ILE A 153 -4.71 -1.71 -21.30
N TRP A 154 -5.75 -1.94 -20.49
CA TRP A 154 -6.42 -0.88 -19.77
C TRP A 154 -5.53 -0.27 -18.69
N GLY A 155 -4.80 -1.11 -17.94
CA GLY A 155 -3.88 -0.64 -16.89
C GLY A 155 -2.76 0.26 -17.43
N LEU A 156 -2.13 -0.15 -18.52
CA LEU A 156 -1.08 0.65 -19.17
C LEU A 156 -1.66 1.85 -19.90
N GLY A 157 -2.78 1.66 -20.64
CA GLY A 157 -3.42 2.72 -21.42
C GLY A 157 -3.96 3.88 -20.58
N ILE A 158 -4.38 3.62 -19.34
CA ILE A 158 -4.81 4.67 -18.41
C ILE A 158 -3.64 5.10 -17.49
N GLY A 159 -2.84 4.15 -17.02
CA GLY A 159 -1.79 4.41 -16.05
C GLY A 159 -0.65 5.27 -16.59
N ILE A 160 -0.20 5.01 -17.82
CA ILE A 160 0.88 5.78 -18.44
C ILE A 160 0.48 7.25 -18.67
N PRO A 161 -0.68 7.57 -19.31
CA PRO A 161 -1.09 8.96 -19.48
C PRO A 161 -1.29 9.70 -18.15
N LEU A 162 -1.88 9.06 -17.13
CA LEU A 162 -2.06 9.67 -15.82
C LEU A 162 -0.72 9.95 -15.13
N ALA A 163 0.22 9.00 -15.17
CA ALA A 163 1.55 9.19 -14.60
C ALA A 163 2.31 10.31 -15.33
N THR A 164 2.25 10.32 -16.68
CA THR A 164 2.89 11.37 -17.49
C THR A 164 2.28 12.74 -17.19
N ALA A 165 0.95 12.84 -17.12
CA ALA A 165 0.27 14.09 -16.77
C ALA A 165 0.69 14.58 -15.36
N GLY A 166 0.81 13.67 -14.38
CA GLY A 166 1.29 14.00 -13.05
C GLY A 166 2.72 14.53 -13.03
N VAL A 167 3.62 13.90 -13.79
CA VAL A 167 5.02 14.37 -13.91
C VAL A 167 5.10 15.73 -14.59
N ILE A 168 4.35 15.94 -15.70
CA ILE A 168 4.30 17.22 -16.40
C ILE A 168 3.75 18.32 -15.47
N TRP A 169 2.69 18.01 -14.70
CA TRP A 169 2.12 18.96 -13.75
C TRP A 169 3.14 19.35 -12.67
N GLN A 170 3.82 18.38 -12.07
CA GLN A 170 4.86 18.65 -11.07
C GLN A 170 6.04 19.43 -11.65
N ALA A 171 6.48 19.10 -12.87
CA ALA A 171 7.56 19.83 -13.54
C ALA A 171 7.15 21.28 -13.86
N ALA A 172 5.90 21.52 -14.29
CA ALA A 172 5.38 22.86 -14.54
C ALA A 172 5.25 23.70 -13.27
N ALA A 173 5.06 23.07 -12.13
CA ALA A 173 5.00 23.72 -10.81
C ALA A 173 6.36 23.76 -10.08
N ASP A 174 7.46 23.51 -10.79
CA ASP A 174 8.83 23.47 -10.25
C ASP A 174 8.95 22.51 -9.05
N TYR A 175 8.22 21.39 -9.09
CA TYR A 175 8.14 20.36 -8.04
C TYR A 175 7.65 20.86 -6.66
N ARG A 176 7.00 22.03 -6.58
CA ARG A 176 6.54 22.65 -5.33
C ARG A 176 5.05 22.44 -5.02
N THR A 177 4.35 21.62 -5.80
CA THR A 177 2.92 21.29 -5.59
C THR A 177 2.69 19.82 -5.24
#